data_6294c420412fa1d70bdeac1151353ce2
#
_entry.id   6294c420412fa1d70bdeac1151353ce2
#
_cell.length_a   1.000
_cell.length_b   1.000
_cell.length_c   1.000
_cell.angle_alpha   90.00
_cell.angle_beta   90.00
_cell.angle_gamma   90.00
#
_symmetry.space_group_name_H-M   'P 1'
#
loop_
_entity.id
_entity.type
_entity.pdbx_description
1 polymer ?
#
loop_
_entity_poly.entity_id
_entity_poly.type
_entity_poly.pdbx_seq_one_letter_code
_entity_poly.pdbx_strand_id
1 'polypeptide(L)'
;MNTAAQIAISLRPDEVSDLVNRFPGGYWKYDIKDFVLLVNPYFPPQAFLDELKNALPRLITCYPSPNAQLVQLLADAVKTPVNNLVICNGVAELIPILLGRLGMRIAVPVPTFNPYETTALLGRLSRFFLSPPDFELDVHRYAAFARANGVDAAVVISPNNPTSRMVPYADLLYLASALRAQQQLLLIDESFIEFSELGRSASLENHLLEFPNVIVLKSLGKIYGTCGLRVGYAASANVQTMDEIRAALPTWNVNTFAEFFLSKLPHLAHAAKQSWGRVGSDRDKLYADLRSIDGMRVLKPDANFVFCELPPHWPDGDVIAQTLLKDRRILIRHNGGKTLQNGKRFLRIASRTEDDNRLLVEALKDISD
;
A
#
# COMPACT_ATOMS: atom_id res chain seq x y z
N MET A 1 5.67 24.18 -23.84
CA MET A 1 4.22 24.43 -23.76
C MET A 1 3.52 23.09 -23.81
N ASN A 2 3.03 22.64 -22.67
CA ASN A 2 2.53 21.27 -22.49
C ASN A 2 1.01 21.29 -22.67
N THR A 3 0.53 21.08 -23.90
CA THR A 3 -0.89 20.85 -24.19
C THR A 3 -1.19 19.35 -24.04
N ALA A 4 -1.01 18.80 -22.85
CA ALA A 4 -1.80 17.64 -22.47
C ALA A 4 -3.23 18.18 -22.34
N ALA A 5 -4.11 17.79 -23.25
CA ALA A 5 -5.53 18.12 -23.15
C ALA A 5 -6.00 17.73 -21.76
N GLN A 6 -6.33 18.72 -20.95
CA GLN A 6 -6.88 18.54 -19.63
C GLN A 6 -8.23 17.83 -19.80
N ILE A 7 -8.25 16.53 -19.53
CA ILE A 7 -9.50 15.77 -19.36
C ILE A 7 -9.98 16.05 -17.91
N ALA A 8 -10.03 17.31 -17.52
CA ALA A 8 -10.54 17.67 -16.20
C ALA A 8 -12.06 17.80 -16.31
N ILE A 9 -12.77 16.79 -15.84
CA ILE A 9 -14.23 16.82 -15.70
C ILE A 9 -14.55 17.67 -14.47
N SER A 10 -15.47 18.64 -14.62
CA SER A 10 -16.00 19.39 -13.48
C SER A 10 -16.76 18.42 -12.56
N LEU A 11 -16.46 18.47 -11.27
CA LEU A 11 -17.12 17.65 -10.27
C LEU A 11 -18.58 18.13 -10.09
N ARG A 12 -19.54 17.23 -10.28
CA ARG A 12 -20.96 17.52 -10.05
C ARG A 12 -21.31 17.30 -8.57
N PRO A 13 -22.30 18.01 -8.00
CA PRO A 13 -22.69 17.86 -6.60
C PRO A 13 -23.10 16.43 -6.21
N ASP A 14 -23.75 15.69 -7.10
CA ASP A 14 -24.17 14.30 -6.92
C ASP A 14 -22.97 13.33 -6.88
N GLU A 15 -21.85 13.67 -7.51
CA GLU A 15 -20.63 12.86 -7.52
C GLU A 15 -19.80 12.98 -6.24
N VAL A 16 -19.98 14.04 -5.44
CA VAL A 16 -19.20 14.30 -4.22
C VAL A 16 -19.34 13.15 -3.22
N SER A 17 -20.59 12.79 -2.88
CA SER A 17 -20.87 11.71 -1.95
C SER A 17 -20.32 10.37 -2.42
N ASP A 18 -20.44 10.10 -3.71
CA ASP A 18 -19.93 8.90 -4.35
C ASP A 18 -18.40 8.81 -4.27
N LEU A 19 -17.67 9.87 -4.59
CA LEU A 19 -16.20 9.89 -4.56
C LEU A 19 -15.65 9.71 -3.15
N VAL A 20 -16.31 10.29 -2.14
CA VAL A 20 -15.91 10.16 -0.73
C VAL A 20 -16.09 8.72 -0.23
N ASN A 21 -17.13 8.03 -0.65
CA ASN A 21 -17.53 6.72 -0.12
C ASN A 21 -17.09 5.53 -0.99
N ARG A 22 -16.73 5.75 -2.25
CA ARG A 22 -16.34 4.69 -3.19
C ARG A 22 -14.93 4.15 -2.96
N PHE A 23 -14.67 2.99 -3.57
CA PHE A 23 -13.34 2.44 -3.74
C PHE A 23 -12.44 3.40 -4.51
N PRO A 24 -11.17 3.59 -4.09
CA PRO A 24 -10.27 4.55 -4.71
C PRO A 24 -9.91 4.15 -6.14
N GLY A 25 -10.02 5.13 -7.03
CA GLY A 25 -9.60 5.00 -8.43
C GLY A 25 -10.31 5.96 -9.37
N GLY A 26 -9.67 6.26 -10.51
CA GLY A 26 -10.24 7.13 -11.55
C GLY A 26 -10.26 8.62 -11.21
N TYR A 27 -9.67 9.04 -10.11
CA TYR A 27 -9.66 10.44 -9.65
C TYR A 27 -8.89 11.38 -10.58
N TRP A 28 -7.95 10.86 -11.38
CA TRP A 28 -7.21 11.59 -12.38
C TRP A 28 -8.08 12.29 -13.44
N LYS A 29 -9.36 11.92 -13.53
CA LYS A 29 -10.35 12.53 -14.43
C LYS A 29 -10.86 13.88 -13.94
N TYR A 30 -10.71 14.16 -12.64
CA TYR A 30 -11.25 15.34 -11.99
C TYR A 30 -10.13 16.31 -11.61
N ASP A 31 -10.45 17.59 -11.62
CA ASP A 31 -9.58 18.63 -11.09
C ASP A 31 -9.69 18.67 -9.55
N ILE A 32 -9.03 17.71 -8.91
CA ILE A 32 -9.01 17.56 -7.44
C ILE A 32 -7.61 17.23 -6.95
N LYS A 33 -7.32 17.61 -5.72
CA LYS A 33 -6.13 17.17 -4.99
C LYS A 33 -6.44 15.87 -4.24
N ASP A 34 -5.83 14.77 -4.70
CA ASP A 34 -6.11 13.43 -4.20
C ASP A 34 -5.15 13.07 -3.06
N PHE A 35 -5.65 13.04 -1.82
CA PHE A 35 -4.96 12.53 -0.63
C PHE A 35 -5.43 11.12 -0.21
N VAL A 36 -6.16 10.42 -1.09
CA VAL A 36 -6.63 9.05 -0.86
C VAL A 36 -5.64 8.01 -1.38
N LEU A 37 -5.08 8.24 -2.58
CA LEU A 37 -4.15 7.31 -3.20
C LEU A 37 -2.73 7.50 -2.62
N LEU A 38 -2.16 6.39 -2.13
CA LEU A 38 -0.88 6.35 -1.42
C LEU A 38 0.27 6.17 -2.42
N VAL A 39 0.56 7.22 -3.19
CA VAL A 39 1.47 7.18 -4.35
C VAL A 39 2.62 8.16 -4.12
N ASN A 40 3.84 7.78 -4.49
CA ASN A 40 5.01 8.66 -4.50
C ASN A 40 4.82 9.78 -5.52
N PRO A 41 4.74 11.06 -5.14
CA PRO A 41 4.53 12.17 -6.07
C PRO A 41 5.81 12.61 -6.80
N TYR A 42 6.98 12.10 -6.42
CA TYR A 42 8.30 12.51 -6.92
C TYR A 42 8.93 11.53 -7.89
N PHE A 43 8.20 10.47 -8.25
CA PHE A 43 8.66 9.46 -9.19
C PHE A 43 7.48 9.04 -10.09
N PRO A 44 7.68 8.66 -11.34
CA PRO A 44 8.95 8.49 -12.04
C PRO A 44 9.56 9.82 -12.52
N PRO A 45 10.90 9.85 -12.81
CA PRO A 45 11.56 11.03 -13.36
C PRO A 45 11.11 11.30 -14.81
N GLN A 46 11.20 12.57 -15.25
CA GLN A 46 10.76 13.01 -16.56
C GLN A 46 11.43 12.23 -17.71
N ALA A 47 12.73 11.93 -17.57
CA ALA A 47 13.46 11.14 -18.58
C ALA A 47 12.83 9.78 -18.85
N PHE A 48 12.35 9.09 -17.79
CA PHE A 48 11.62 7.82 -17.96
C PHE A 48 10.29 8.01 -18.69
N LEU A 49 9.54 9.09 -18.38
CA LEU A 49 8.27 9.40 -19.04
C LEU A 49 8.49 9.70 -20.54
N ASP A 50 9.58 10.37 -20.90
CA ASP A 50 9.93 10.66 -22.29
C ASP A 50 10.31 9.38 -23.05
N GLU A 51 11.08 8.48 -22.43
CA GLU A 51 11.36 7.16 -23.02
C GLU A 51 10.08 6.32 -23.18
N LEU A 52 9.19 6.31 -22.19
CA LEU A 52 7.92 5.60 -22.24
C LEU A 52 7.04 6.14 -23.38
N LYS A 53 6.97 7.47 -23.54
CA LYS A 53 6.24 8.12 -24.63
C LYS A 53 6.76 7.68 -26.00
N ASN A 54 8.08 7.59 -26.18
CA ASN A 54 8.69 7.13 -27.42
C ASN A 54 8.42 5.63 -27.71
N ALA A 55 8.33 4.80 -26.66
CA ALA A 55 8.04 3.39 -26.78
C ALA A 55 6.53 3.07 -26.95
N LEU A 56 5.64 4.04 -26.68
CA LEU A 56 4.20 3.86 -26.59
C LEU A 56 3.57 3.07 -27.77
N PRO A 57 3.89 3.36 -29.06
CA PRO A 57 3.30 2.62 -30.18
C PRO A 57 3.55 1.11 -30.09
N ARG A 58 4.78 0.69 -29.70
CA ARG A 58 5.14 -0.72 -29.57
C ARG A 58 4.51 -1.35 -28.33
N LEU A 59 4.47 -0.62 -27.21
CA LEU A 59 3.90 -1.12 -25.97
C LEU A 59 2.39 -1.39 -26.06
N ILE A 60 1.68 -0.65 -26.92
CA ILE A 60 0.23 -0.85 -27.15
C ILE A 60 -0.03 -2.04 -28.09
N THR A 61 0.84 -2.26 -29.07
CA THR A 61 0.57 -3.21 -30.18
C THR A 61 1.16 -4.60 -30.00
N CYS A 62 2.06 -4.79 -29.02
CA CYS A 62 2.76 -6.05 -28.79
C CYS A 62 2.26 -6.76 -27.50
N TYR A 63 2.34 -8.09 -27.50
CA TYR A 63 2.19 -8.85 -26.27
C TYR A 63 3.42 -8.70 -25.36
N PRO A 64 3.26 -8.81 -24.04
CA PRO A 64 4.41 -8.85 -23.14
C PRO A 64 5.20 -10.16 -23.28
N SER A 65 6.43 -10.14 -22.80
CA SER A 65 7.29 -11.33 -22.73
C SER A 65 6.71 -12.41 -21.80
N PRO A 66 7.15 -13.67 -21.97
CA PRO A 66 6.78 -14.73 -21.02
C PRO A 66 7.20 -14.40 -19.58
N ASN A 67 6.43 -14.89 -18.59
CA ASN A 67 6.67 -14.60 -17.16
C ASN A 67 8.11 -14.91 -16.71
N ALA A 68 8.77 -15.92 -17.27
CA ALA A 68 10.17 -16.23 -16.93
C ALA A 68 11.13 -15.07 -17.22
N GLN A 69 10.93 -14.33 -18.32
CA GLN A 69 11.72 -13.16 -18.66
C GLN A 69 11.37 -11.96 -17.76
N LEU A 70 10.08 -11.78 -17.46
CA LEU A 70 9.62 -10.73 -16.54
C LEU A 70 10.16 -10.93 -15.13
N VAL A 71 10.20 -12.17 -14.64
CA VAL A 71 10.78 -12.52 -13.34
C VAL A 71 12.29 -12.27 -13.33
N GLN A 72 12.99 -12.50 -14.44
CA GLN A 72 14.43 -12.17 -14.55
C GLN A 72 14.65 -10.64 -14.43
N LEU A 73 13.88 -9.82 -15.16
CA LEU A 73 13.94 -8.36 -15.04
C LEU A 73 13.66 -7.89 -13.60
N LEU A 74 12.69 -8.50 -12.95
CA LEU A 74 12.36 -8.23 -11.55
C LEU A 74 13.53 -8.61 -10.64
N ALA A 75 14.11 -9.82 -10.79
CA ALA A 75 15.23 -10.31 -10.00
C ALA A 75 16.45 -9.36 -10.09
N ASP A 76 16.74 -8.87 -11.29
CA ASP A 76 17.81 -7.91 -11.52
C ASP A 76 17.57 -6.57 -10.80
N ALA A 77 16.30 -6.17 -10.68
CA ALA A 77 15.92 -4.93 -10.01
C ALA A 77 15.90 -5.06 -8.48
N VAL A 78 15.32 -6.15 -7.94
CA VAL A 78 15.13 -6.31 -6.48
C VAL A 78 16.27 -7.06 -5.79
N LYS A 79 17.16 -7.71 -6.56
CA LYS A 79 18.32 -8.49 -6.07
C LYS A 79 17.93 -9.74 -5.27
N THR A 80 16.80 -10.33 -5.61
CA THR A 80 16.31 -11.60 -5.05
C THR A 80 16.37 -12.69 -6.11
N PRO A 81 16.77 -13.93 -5.78
CA PRO A 81 16.88 -15.02 -6.76
C PRO A 81 15.57 -15.28 -7.49
N VAL A 82 15.67 -15.56 -8.81
CA VAL A 82 14.52 -15.82 -9.70
C VAL A 82 13.55 -16.87 -9.15
N ASN A 83 14.09 -17.97 -8.62
CA ASN A 83 13.27 -19.07 -8.08
C ASN A 83 12.43 -18.68 -6.86
N ASN A 84 12.83 -17.62 -6.15
CA ASN A 84 12.15 -17.11 -4.97
C ASN A 84 11.11 -16.03 -5.32
N LEU A 85 10.90 -15.71 -6.60
CA LEU A 85 10.04 -14.63 -7.04
C LEU A 85 8.85 -15.10 -7.87
N VAL A 86 7.72 -14.45 -7.66
CA VAL A 86 6.55 -14.51 -8.53
C VAL A 86 6.11 -13.09 -8.84
N ILE A 87 6.07 -12.75 -10.13
CA ILE A 87 5.58 -11.43 -10.59
C ILE A 87 4.06 -11.45 -10.78
N CYS A 88 3.41 -10.33 -10.47
CA CYS A 88 1.95 -10.20 -10.54
C CYS A 88 1.49 -8.81 -11.01
N ASN A 89 0.23 -8.73 -11.43
CA ASN A 89 -0.46 -7.48 -11.79
C ASN A 89 -0.85 -6.67 -10.55
N GLY A 90 0.19 -6.32 -9.75
CA GLY A 90 0.06 -5.75 -8.41
C GLY A 90 -0.37 -6.78 -7.36
N VAL A 91 -0.08 -6.50 -6.09
CA VAL A 91 -0.43 -7.39 -4.95
C VAL A 91 -1.93 -7.72 -4.90
N ALA A 92 -2.77 -6.83 -5.44
CA ALA A 92 -4.22 -7.06 -5.54
C ALA A 92 -4.59 -8.32 -6.35
N GLU A 93 -3.72 -8.82 -7.23
CA GLU A 93 -3.91 -10.10 -7.93
C GLU A 93 -3.55 -11.30 -7.03
N LEU A 94 -2.55 -11.16 -6.16
CA LEU A 94 -2.10 -12.24 -5.28
C LEU A 94 -3.07 -12.54 -4.14
N ILE A 95 -3.70 -11.50 -3.58
CA ILE A 95 -4.62 -11.67 -2.45
C ILE A 95 -5.75 -12.66 -2.78
N PRO A 96 -6.53 -12.52 -3.88
CA PRO A 96 -7.55 -13.51 -4.25
C PRO A 96 -6.98 -14.88 -4.63
N ILE A 97 -5.75 -14.98 -5.10
CA ILE A 97 -5.11 -16.28 -5.32
C ILE A 97 -4.87 -16.97 -3.99
N LEU A 98 -4.19 -16.32 -3.05
CA LEU A 98 -3.86 -16.88 -1.73
C LEU A 98 -5.12 -17.20 -0.92
N LEU A 99 -6.05 -16.28 -0.82
CA LEU A 99 -7.21 -16.39 0.08
C LEU A 99 -8.41 -17.09 -0.58
N GLY A 100 -8.60 -16.89 -1.87
CA GLY A 100 -9.73 -17.44 -2.62
C GLY A 100 -9.38 -18.79 -3.25
N ARG A 101 -8.44 -18.81 -4.23
CA ARG A 101 -8.13 -20.01 -5.01
C ARG A 101 -7.39 -21.07 -4.20
N LEU A 102 -6.37 -20.69 -3.41
CA LEU A 102 -5.68 -21.62 -2.50
C LEU A 102 -6.44 -21.84 -1.19
N GLY A 103 -7.44 -21.00 -0.91
CA GLY A 103 -8.38 -21.18 0.18
C GLY A 103 -7.73 -21.11 1.57
N MET A 104 -6.68 -20.32 1.77
CA MET A 104 -5.99 -20.21 3.05
C MET A 104 -6.92 -19.67 4.15
N ARG A 105 -6.89 -20.32 5.32
CA ARG A 105 -7.44 -19.74 6.57
C ARG A 105 -6.42 -18.76 7.11
N ILE A 106 -6.85 -17.53 7.34
CA ILE A 106 -5.93 -16.48 7.78
C ILE A 106 -6.34 -15.86 9.11
N ALA A 107 -5.33 -15.43 9.87
CA ALA A 107 -5.47 -14.40 10.90
C ALA A 107 -5.02 -13.05 10.30
N VAL A 108 -5.73 -11.98 10.61
CA VAL A 108 -5.35 -10.63 10.17
C VAL A 108 -5.58 -9.60 11.28
N PRO A 109 -4.59 -8.72 11.57
CA PRO A 109 -4.79 -7.60 12.48
C PRO A 109 -5.73 -6.57 11.85
N VAL A 110 -6.71 -6.08 12.61
CA VAL A 110 -7.63 -5.05 12.14
C VAL A 110 -7.57 -3.82 13.06
N PRO A 111 -7.63 -2.58 12.51
CA PRO A 111 -7.93 -2.23 11.12
C PRO A 111 -6.78 -2.55 10.16
N THR A 112 -7.14 -2.93 8.92
CA THR A 112 -6.19 -3.39 7.90
C THR A 112 -6.55 -2.90 6.49
N PHE A 113 -5.80 -3.36 5.48
CA PHE A 113 -6.15 -3.20 4.07
C PHE A 113 -7.32 -4.12 3.72
N ASN A 114 -8.48 -3.54 3.39
CA ASN A 114 -9.76 -4.24 3.23
C ASN A 114 -9.69 -5.53 2.38
N PRO A 115 -8.94 -5.62 1.27
CA PRO A 115 -8.91 -6.84 0.47
C PRO A 115 -8.54 -8.11 1.24
N TYR A 116 -7.71 -8.02 2.31
CA TYR A 116 -7.44 -9.20 3.14
C TYR A 116 -8.67 -9.69 3.90
N GLU A 117 -9.59 -8.78 4.27
CA GLU A 117 -10.84 -9.15 4.92
C GLU A 117 -11.95 -9.56 3.94
N THR A 118 -12.07 -8.82 2.82
CA THR A 118 -13.20 -8.99 1.89
C THR A 118 -13.01 -10.13 0.90
N THR A 119 -11.76 -10.58 0.69
CA THR A 119 -11.45 -11.68 -0.23
C THR A 119 -11.42 -13.05 0.46
N ALA A 120 -11.22 -13.08 1.78
CA ALA A 120 -11.20 -14.33 2.53
C ALA A 120 -12.56 -15.05 2.42
N LEU A 121 -12.51 -16.36 2.20
CA LEU A 121 -13.70 -17.19 2.12
C LEU A 121 -14.43 -17.23 3.47
N LEU A 122 -15.73 -17.46 3.42
CA LEU A 122 -16.57 -17.55 4.62
C LEU A 122 -16.01 -18.61 5.60
N GLY A 123 -15.84 -18.23 6.88
CA GLY A 123 -15.29 -19.09 7.92
C GLY A 123 -13.78 -19.28 7.88
N ARG A 124 -13.05 -18.58 6.97
CA ARG A 124 -11.59 -18.69 6.84
C ARG A 124 -10.84 -17.43 7.27
N LEU A 125 -11.51 -16.52 7.97
CA LEU A 125 -10.96 -15.26 8.45
C LEU A 125 -11.09 -15.16 9.97
N SER A 126 -9.96 -15.00 10.67
CA SER A 126 -9.87 -14.68 12.10
C SER A 126 -9.32 -13.27 12.28
N ARG A 127 -10.09 -12.35 12.89
CA ARG A 127 -9.70 -10.97 13.10
C ARG A 127 -9.05 -10.78 14.46
N PHE A 128 -7.83 -10.24 14.47
CA PHE A 128 -7.12 -9.81 15.68
C PHE A 128 -7.28 -8.29 15.82
N PHE A 129 -8.01 -7.84 16.84
CA PHE A 129 -8.29 -6.41 17.01
C PHE A 129 -7.11 -5.68 17.63
N LEU A 130 -6.56 -4.70 16.91
CA LEU A 130 -5.57 -3.77 17.43
C LEU A 130 -6.25 -2.73 18.31
N SER A 131 -5.65 -2.45 19.46
CA SER A 131 -6.25 -1.56 20.46
C SER A 131 -5.81 -0.11 20.25
N PRO A 132 -6.76 0.86 20.30
CA PRO A 132 -6.39 2.26 20.44
C PRO A 132 -5.67 2.47 21.80
N PRO A 133 -4.90 3.55 21.96
CA PRO A 133 -4.76 4.62 21.02
C PRO A 133 -3.74 4.35 19.90
N ASP A 134 -2.79 3.43 20.08
CA ASP A 134 -1.60 3.34 19.24
C ASP A 134 -1.68 2.29 18.14
N PHE A 135 -2.66 1.37 18.22
CA PHE A 135 -2.86 0.29 17.23
C PHE A 135 -1.59 -0.55 16.98
N GLU A 136 -0.79 -0.75 18.02
CA GLU A 136 0.41 -1.59 17.96
C GLU A 136 0.04 -3.07 17.91
N LEU A 137 0.82 -3.82 17.15
CA LEU A 137 0.68 -5.28 17.07
C LEU A 137 1.55 -5.94 18.15
N ASP A 138 0.92 -6.49 19.18
CA ASP A 138 1.58 -7.42 20.10
C ASP A 138 1.79 -8.76 19.38
N VAL A 139 3.00 -9.00 18.91
CA VAL A 139 3.35 -10.17 18.09
C VAL A 139 3.27 -11.48 18.89
N HIS A 140 3.48 -11.45 20.21
CA HIS A 140 3.36 -12.63 21.07
C HIS A 140 1.90 -13.07 21.19
N ARG A 141 1.01 -12.12 21.47
CA ARG A 141 -0.44 -12.38 21.50
C ARG A 141 -0.97 -12.76 20.13
N TYR A 142 -0.44 -12.15 19.07
CA TYR A 142 -0.87 -12.45 17.70
C TYR A 142 -0.45 -13.87 17.26
N ALA A 143 0.78 -14.31 17.59
CA ALA A 143 1.23 -15.68 17.33
C ALA A 143 0.38 -16.71 18.08
N ALA A 144 0.08 -16.44 19.36
CA ALA A 144 -0.80 -17.30 20.16
C ALA A 144 -2.23 -17.35 19.59
N PHE A 145 -2.76 -16.20 19.12
CA PHE A 145 -4.06 -16.11 18.47
C PHE A 145 -4.12 -16.90 17.15
N ALA A 146 -3.10 -16.79 16.30
CA ALA A 146 -3.00 -17.54 15.06
C ALA A 146 -3.02 -19.06 15.32
N ARG A 147 -2.27 -19.51 16.33
CA ARG A 147 -2.26 -20.92 16.76
C ARG A 147 -3.64 -21.37 17.25
N ALA A 148 -4.26 -20.61 18.14
CA ALA A 148 -5.54 -20.97 18.76
C ALA A 148 -6.67 -21.07 17.73
N ASN A 149 -6.60 -20.29 16.64
CA ASN A 149 -7.58 -20.31 15.54
C ASN A 149 -7.23 -21.31 14.43
N GLY A 150 -6.11 -22.04 14.53
CA GLY A 150 -5.69 -23.06 13.56
C GLY A 150 -5.60 -22.53 12.15
N VAL A 151 -5.07 -21.32 11.97
CA VAL A 151 -4.95 -20.68 10.64
C VAL A 151 -3.79 -21.27 9.85
N ASP A 152 -3.89 -21.22 8.53
CA ASP A 152 -2.81 -21.65 7.64
C ASP A 152 -1.73 -20.57 7.51
N ALA A 153 -2.14 -19.28 7.63
CA ALA A 153 -1.25 -18.14 7.56
C ALA A 153 -1.67 -17.00 8.50
N ALA A 154 -0.70 -16.31 9.08
CA ALA A 154 -0.88 -15.03 9.74
C ALA A 154 -0.48 -13.92 8.76
N VAL A 155 -1.34 -12.91 8.59
CA VAL A 155 -1.09 -11.75 7.72
C VAL A 155 -0.56 -10.60 8.58
N VAL A 156 0.46 -9.91 8.10
CA VAL A 156 0.94 -8.64 8.65
C VAL A 156 1.14 -7.66 7.51
N ILE A 157 0.73 -6.42 7.70
CA ILE A 157 1.06 -5.31 6.78
C ILE A 157 2.01 -4.39 7.55
N SER A 158 3.22 -4.19 7.05
CA SER A 158 4.24 -3.38 7.74
C SER A 158 5.04 -2.54 6.76
N PRO A 159 4.86 -1.21 6.77
CA PRO A 159 3.91 -0.39 7.58
C PRO A 159 2.44 -0.68 7.27
N ASN A 160 1.60 -0.67 8.32
CA ASN A 160 0.19 -1.03 8.23
C ASN A 160 -0.67 0.05 7.54
N ASN A 161 -1.65 -0.36 6.79
CA ASN A 161 -2.69 0.50 6.22
C ASN A 161 -4.06 0.16 6.87
N PRO A 162 -4.65 1.06 7.70
CA PRO A 162 -4.53 2.52 7.60
C PRO A 162 -3.62 3.21 8.62
N THR A 163 -3.05 2.52 9.61
CA THR A 163 -2.42 3.15 10.78
C THR A 163 -1.05 3.76 10.49
N SER A 164 -0.42 3.43 9.35
CA SER A 164 0.95 3.82 8.98
C SER A 164 2.06 3.32 9.92
N ARG A 165 1.71 2.46 10.89
CA ARG A 165 2.65 1.95 11.90
C ARG A 165 3.43 0.75 11.36
N MET A 166 4.73 0.77 11.54
CA MET A 166 5.60 -0.37 11.27
C MET A 166 5.66 -1.30 12.49
N VAL A 167 5.64 -2.60 12.24
CA VAL A 167 5.98 -3.57 13.28
C VAL A 167 7.49 -3.56 13.45
N PRO A 168 8.03 -3.49 14.70
CA PRO A 168 9.47 -3.50 14.93
C PRO A 168 10.15 -4.71 14.26
N TYR A 169 11.31 -4.49 13.67
CA TYR A 169 12.00 -5.54 12.90
C TYR A 169 12.30 -6.79 13.72
N ALA A 170 12.75 -6.63 14.99
CA ALA A 170 12.99 -7.75 15.90
C ALA A 170 11.71 -8.57 16.18
N ASP A 171 10.57 -7.89 16.27
CA ASP A 171 9.26 -8.51 16.48
C ASP A 171 8.81 -9.30 15.24
N LEU A 172 9.12 -8.82 14.04
CA LEU A 172 8.86 -9.56 12.79
C LEU A 172 9.69 -10.85 12.71
N LEU A 173 10.97 -10.81 13.09
CA LEU A 173 11.82 -12.01 13.17
C LEU A 173 11.31 -13.02 14.20
N TYR A 174 10.91 -12.52 15.37
CA TYR A 174 10.27 -13.37 16.39
C TYR A 174 8.99 -14.02 15.83
N LEU A 175 8.10 -13.24 15.21
CA LEU A 175 6.84 -13.73 14.66
C LEU A 175 7.07 -14.79 13.57
N ALA A 176 8.04 -14.57 12.67
CA ALA A 176 8.41 -15.54 11.65
C ALA A 176 8.87 -16.86 12.25
N SER A 177 9.71 -16.80 13.29
CA SER A 177 10.18 -17.98 14.03
C SER A 177 9.04 -18.71 14.77
N ALA A 178 8.20 -17.95 15.47
CA ALA A 178 7.07 -18.51 16.25
C ALA A 178 6.06 -19.22 15.33
N LEU A 179 5.71 -18.62 14.20
CA LEU A 179 4.79 -19.23 13.22
C LEU A 179 5.42 -20.44 12.53
N ARG A 180 6.74 -20.42 12.26
CA ARG A 180 7.46 -21.58 11.75
C ARG A 180 7.36 -22.77 12.68
N ALA A 181 7.56 -22.56 13.98
CA ALA A 181 7.42 -23.61 14.99
C ALA A 181 5.99 -24.18 15.07
N GLN A 182 5.00 -23.41 14.61
CA GLN A 182 3.59 -23.80 14.55
C GLN A 182 3.19 -24.36 13.16
N GLN A 183 4.12 -24.52 12.24
CA GLN A 183 3.87 -24.92 10.85
C GLN A 183 2.90 -23.98 10.11
N GLN A 184 2.92 -22.69 10.45
CA GLN A 184 2.10 -21.64 9.86
C GLN A 184 2.93 -20.69 9.00
N LEU A 185 2.34 -20.14 7.95
CA LEU A 185 2.96 -19.13 7.10
C LEU A 185 2.84 -17.73 7.73
N LEU A 186 3.81 -16.87 7.44
CA LEU A 186 3.72 -15.43 7.62
C LEU A 186 3.57 -14.77 6.25
N LEU A 187 2.39 -14.23 5.94
CA LEU A 187 2.17 -13.36 4.78
C LEU A 187 2.44 -11.93 5.22
N ILE A 188 3.54 -11.34 4.76
CA ILE A 188 3.89 -9.97 5.10
C ILE A 188 3.80 -9.05 3.89
N ASP A 189 2.92 -8.04 3.94
CA ASP A 189 2.80 -7.00 2.91
C ASP A 189 3.70 -5.81 3.28
N GLU A 190 4.79 -5.68 2.55
CA GLU A 190 5.79 -4.63 2.73
C GLU A 190 5.69 -3.53 1.65
N SER A 191 4.52 -3.30 1.10
CA SER A 191 4.30 -2.35 -0.02
C SER A 191 4.65 -0.89 0.27
N PHE A 192 4.98 -0.54 1.52
CA PHE A 192 5.34 0.82 1.96
C PHE A 192 6.68 0.89 2.67
N ILE A 193 7.43 -0.22 2.80
CA ILE A 193 8.61 -0.30 3.66
C ILE A 193 9.72 0.67 3.26
N GLU A 194 9.85 0.97 1.95
CA GLU A 194 10.85 1.90 1.44
C GLU A 194 10.67 3.35 1.94
N PHE A 195 9.48 3.71 2.43
CA PHE A 195 9.21 5.01 3.03
C PHE A 195 9.56 5.08 4.52
N SER A 196 9.81 3.95 5.18
CA SER A 196 10.22 3.92 6.58
C SER A 196 11.67 4.32 6.76
N GLU A 197 12.06 4.67 7.98
CA GLU A 197 13.41 5.08 8.33
C GLU A 197 14.46 4.01 7.97
N LEU A 198 14.16 2.73 8.27
CA LEU A 198 15.06 1.61 7.96
C LEU A 198 14.95 1.15 6.50
N GLY A 199 13.85 1.48 5.81
CA GLY A 199 13.62 1.08 4.43
C GLY A 199 13.78 -0.43 4.23
N ARG A 200 14.38 -0.82 3.10
CA ARG A 200 14.59 -2.22 2.75
C ARG A 200 15.48 -3.01 3.72
N SER A 201 16.26 -2.36 4.57
CA SER A 201 17.09 -3.07 5.55
C SER A 201 16.27 -3.80 6.61
N ALA A 202 15.03 -3.36 6.85
CA ALA A 202 14.08 -4.02 7.74
C ALA A 202 13.14 -5.02 7.03
N SER A 203 13.37 -5.32 5.75
CA SER A 203 12.55 -6.27 5.00
C SER A 203 12.87 -7.71 5.37
N LEU A 204 11.84 -8.53 5.57
CA LEU A 204 12.00 -9.99 5.72
C LEU A 204 12.44 -10.67 4.41
N GLU A 205 12.41 -9.97 3.28
CA GLU A 205 12.98 -10.45 2.02
C GLU A 205 14.49 -10.79 2.16
N ASN A 206 15.18 -10.14 3.10
CA ASN A 206 16.58 -10.42 3.40
C ASN A 206 16.81 -11.75 4.12
N HIS A 207 15.76 -12.42 4.62
CA HIS A 207 15.81 -13.61 5.47
C HIS A 207 15.00 -14.79 4.91
N LEU A 208 14.68 -14.80 3.63
CA LEU A 208 13.81 -15.85 3.04
C LEU A 208 14.39 -17.26 3.20
N LEU A 209 15.72 -17.43 3.12
CA LEU A 209 16.37 -18.73 3.31
C LEU A 209 16.34 -19.19 4.78
N GLU A 210 16.39 -18.26 5.71
CA GLU A 210 16.28 -18.52 7.13
C GLU A 210 14.84 -18.85 7.53
N PHE A 211 13.87 -18.16 6.94
CA PHE A 211 12.44 -18.29 7.21
C PHE A 211 11.65 -18.71 5.96
N PRO A 212 11.72 -19.98 5.53
CA PRO A 212 10.97 -20.43 4.34
C PRO A 212 9.44 -20.37 4.51
N ASN A 213 8.94 -20.19 5.74
CA ASN A 213 7.52 -19.96 6.01
C ASN A 213 7.09 -18.49 5.79
N VAL A 214 8.00 -17.59 5.40
CA VAL A 214 7.67 -16.19 5.10
C VAL A 214 7.37 -16.03 3.62
N ILE A 215 6.30 -15.31 3.30
CA ILE A 215 5.95 -14.84 1.96
C ILE A 215 5.82 -13.31 2.03
N VAL A 216 6.78 -12.63 1.43
CA VAL A 216 6.79 -11.16 1.32
C VAL A 216 5.99 -10.75 0.10
N LEU A 217 5.06 -9.81 0.25
CA LEU A 217 4.26 -9.22 -0.82
C LEU A 217 4.67 -7.76 -1.00
N LYS A 218 4.95 -7.32 -2.23
CA LYS A 218 5.34 -5.93 -2.54
C LYS A 218 4.64 -5.38 -3.77
N SER A 219 4.00 -4.21 -3.59
CA SER A 219 3.45 -3.41 -4.69
C SER A 219 4.48 -2.38 -5.12
N LEU A 220 4.99 -2.48 -6.35
CA LEU A 220 5.96 -1.51 -6.86
C LEU A 220 5.30 -0.17 -7.26
N GLY A 221 4.01 -0.17 -7.60
CA GLY A 221 3.34 1.04 -8.05
C GLY A 221 3.34 2.19 -7.04
N LYS A 222 3.31 1.90 -5.73
CA LYS A 222 3.24 2.91 -4.67
C LYS A 222 4.56 3.63 -4.49
N ILE A 223 5.64 2.87 -4.28
CA ILE A 223 6.98 3.38 -4.01
C ILE A 223 7.61 4.06 -5.23
N TYR A 224 7.23 3.61 -6.43
CA TYR A 224 7.70 4.18 -7.70
C TYR A 224 6.69 5.11 -8.39
N GLY A 225 5.61 5.54 -7.74
CA GLY A 225 4.65 6.46 -8.32
C GLY A 225 3.96 5.97 -9.60
N THR A 226 4.00 4.68 -9.88
CA THR A 226 3.58 4.05 -11.15
C THR A 226 2.38 3.13 -10.96
N CYS A 227 1.41 3.53 -10.12
CA CYS A 227 0.25 2.71 -9.78
C CYS A 227 -0.57 2.25 -11.00
N GLY A 228 -0.56 3.03 -12.09
CA GLY A 228 -1.22 2.68 -13.36
C GLY A 228 -0.58 1.52 -14.11
N LEU A 229 0.71 1.24 -13.89
CA LEU A 229 1.42 0.13 -14.55
C LEU A 229 1.04 -1.24 -14.00
N ARG A 230 0.51 -1.29 -12.78
CA ARG A 230 0.00 -2.51 -12.15
C ARG A 230 1.05 -3.61 -12.03
N VAL A 231 2.14 -3.38 -11.31
CA VAL A 231 3.19 -4.37 -11.07
C VAL A 231 3.47 -4.56 -9.58
N GLY A 232 3.65 -5.81 -9.18
CA GLY A 232 4.03 -6.23 -7.84
C GLY A 232 4.60 -7.63 -7.88
N TYR A 233 4.96 -8.15 -6.71
CA TYR A 233 5.52 -9.49 -6.62
C TYR A 233 5.29 -10.13 -5.25
N ALA A 234 5.44 -11.46 -5.22
CA ALA A 234 5.68 -12.23 -4.02
C ALA A 234 7.12 -12.73 -4.01
N ALA A 235 7.74 -12.79 -2.82
CA ALA A 235 9.07 -13.36 -2.61
C ALA A 235 9.03 -14.37 -1.46
N SER A 236 9.53 -15.58 -1.66
CA SER A 236 9.61 -16.64 -0.65
C SER A 236 10.62 -17.71 -1.04
N ALA A 237 11.20 -18.39 -0.04
CA ALA A 237 11.94 -19.63 -0.24
C ALA A 237 11.04 -20.89 -0.18
N ASN A 238 9.73 -20.73 0.04
CA ASN A 238 8.76 -21.83 0.01
C ASN A 238 8.42 -22.22 -1.44
N VAL A 239 9.16 -23.18 -1.98
CA VAL A 239 9.03 -23.62 -3.38
C VAL A 239 7.61 -24.09 -3.69
N GLN A 240 7.01 -24.89 -2.82
CA GLN A 240 5.66 -25.44 -3.04
C GLN A 240 4.63 -24.31 -3.19
N THR A 241 4.55 -23.39 -2.24
CA THR A 241 3.58 -22.28 -2.29
C THR A 241 3.86 -21.37 -3.50
N MET A 242 5.13 -21.11 -3.82
CA MET A 242 5.48 -20.30 -5.00
C MET A 242 5.05 -20.97 -6.30
N ASP A 243 5.16 -22.29 -6.42
CA ASP A 243 4.68 -23.05 -7.60
C ASP A 243 3.15 -23.05 -7.68
N GLU A 244 2.45 -23.19 -6.57
CA GLU A 244 0.99 -23.07 -6.50
C GLU A 244 0.51 -21.68 -6.94
N ILE A 245 1.19 -20.61 -6.51
CA ILE A 245 0.89 -19.25 -6.95
C ILE A 245 1.16 -19.10 -8.46
N ARG A 246 2.31 -19.57 -8.97
CA ARG A 246 2.63 -19.52 -10.41
C ARG A 246 1.58 -20.23 -11.27
N ALA A 247 1.14 -21.40 -10.83
CA ALA A 247 0.10 -22.18 -11.52
C ALA A 247 -1.28 -21.52 -11.47
N ALA A 248 -1.50 -20.60 -10.52
CA ALA A 248 -2.74 -19.88 -10.36
C ALA A 248 -2.82 -18.60 -11.20
N LEU A 249 -1.69 -18.06 -11.63
CA LEU A 249 -1.62 -16.82 -12.43
C LEU A 249 -2.10 -17.07 -13.87
N PRO A 250 -2.84 -16.12 -14.46
CA PRO A 250 -3.19 -16.18 -15.88
C PRO A 250 -1.96 -15.92 -16.77
N THR A 251 -2.02 -16.43 -17.99
CA THR A 251 -1.02 -16.08 -19.03
C THR A 251 -1.08 -14.58 -19.32
N TRP A 252 0.09 -13.94 -19.46
CA TRP A 252 0.23 -12.52 -19.73
C TRP A 252 -0.45 -11.62 -18.68
N ASN A 253 -0.40 -12.01 -17.42
CA ASN A 253 -0.98 -11.24 -16.32
C ASN A 253 -0.31 -9.87 -16.11
N VAL A 254 0.93 -9.69 -16.56
CA VAL A 254 1.68 -8.43 -16.49
C VAL A 254 1.77 -7.81 -17.88
N ASN A 255 1.45 -6.54 -18.00
CA ASN A 255 1.40 -5.82 -19.26
C ASN A 255 2.78 -5.30 -19.73
N THR A 256 2.87 -4.92 -21.02
CA THR A 256 4.09 -4.41 -21.66
C THR A 256 4.64 -3.13 -21.01
N PHE A 257 3.79 -2.27 -20.46
CA PHE A 257 4.22 -1.06 -19.78
C PHE A 257 4.96 -1.39 -18.48
N ALA A 258 4.48 -2.39 -17.75
CA ALA A 258 5.15 -2.89 -16.55
C ALA A 258 6.49 -3.56 -16.91
N GLU A 259 6.54 -4.35 -17.99
CA GLU A 259 7.78 -4.92 -18.53
C GLU A 259 8.79 -3.83 -18.88
N PHE A 260 8.37 -2.80 -19.62
CA PHE A 260 9.23 -1.67 -19.95
C PHE A 260 9.77 -0.98 -18.69
N PHE A 261 8.91 -0.74 -17.69
CA PHE A 261 9.32 -0.18 -16.41
C PHE A 261 10.37 -1.04 -15.71
N LEU A 262 10.15 -2.35 -15.61
CA LEU A 262 11.10 -3.29 -14.98
C LEU A 262 12.45 -3.28 -15.67
N SER A 263 12.49 -3.21 -17.01
CA SER A 263 13.75 -3.16 -17.79
C SER A 263 14.58 -1.89 -17.50
N LYS A 264 13.94 -0.80 -17.07
CA LYS A 264 14.58 0.46 -16.72
C LYS A 264 14.92 0.61 -15.23
N LEU A 265 14.26 -0.18 -14.40
CA LEU A 265 14.30 0.00 -12.95
C LEU A 265 15.70 -0.04 -12.33
N PRO A 266 16.65 -0.91 -12.76
CA PRO A 266 18.03 -0.87 -12.25
C PRO A 266 18.72 0.49 -12.44
N HIS A 267 18.46 1.18 -13.56
CA HIS A 267 19.02 2.50 -13.88
C HIS A 267 18.35 3.64 -13.11
N LEU A 268 17.15 3.41 -12.57
CA LEU A 268 16.36 4.40 -11.84
C LEU A 268 16.55 4.32 -10.32
N ALA A 269 17.38 3.39 -9.82
CA ALA A 269 17.53 3.12 -8.38
C ALA A 269 17.93 4.35 -7.56
N HIS A 270 18.85 5.19 -8.08
CA HIS A 270 19.28 6.41 -7.41
C HIS A 270 18.13 7.45 -7.32
N ALA A 271 17.44 7.71 -8.41
CA ALA A 271 16.32 8.63 -8.44
C ALA A 271 15.15 8.16 -7.53
N ALA A 272 14.91 6.85 -7.48
CA ALA A 272 13.93 6.26 -6.59
C ALA A 272 14.28 6.53 -5.12
N LYS A 273 15.52 6.24 -4.71
CA LYS A 273 16.00 6.47 -3.33
C LYS A 273 15.88 7.94 -2.93
N GLN A 274 16.26 8.87 -3.83
CA GLN A 274 16.10 10.31 -3.58
C GLN A 274 14.61 10.68 -3.40
N SER A 275 13.71 10.12 -4.24
CA SER A 275 12.29 10.39 -4.14
C SER A 275 11.67 9.89 -2.83
N TRP A 276 12.10 8.73 -2.32
CA TRP A 276 11.65 8.20 -1.02
C TRP A 276 12.06 9.12 0.14
N GLY A 277 13.29 9.65 0.11
CA GLY A 277 13.75 10.63 1.10
C GLY A 277 12.91 11.90 1.12
N ARG A 278 12.54 12.42 -0.07
CA ARG A 278 11.65 13.60 -0.17
C ARG A 278 10.26 13.30 0.40
N VAL A 279 9.68 12.15 0.03
CA VAL A 279 8.39 11.71 0.59
C VAL A 279 8.44 11.63 2.11
N GLY A 280 9.53 11.10 2.67
CA GLY A 280 9.75 11.03 4.12
C GLY A 280 9.76 12.41 4.76
N SER A 281 10.51 13.36 4.18
CA SER A 281 10.58 14.75 4.66
C SER A 281 9.21 15.45 4.65
N ASP A 282 8.47 15.34 3.53
CA ASP A 282 7.15 15.97 3.41
C ASP A 282 6.11 15.32 4.33
N ARG A 283 6.21 14.00 4.53
CA ARG A 283 5.38 13.28 5.49
C ARG A 283 5.63 13.74 6.93
N ASP A 284 6.88 13.90 7.32
CA ASP A 284 7.24 14.30 8.68
C ASP A 284 6.79 15.72 8.96
N LYS A 285 6.86 16.61 7.96
CA LYS A 285 6.29 17.96 8.05
C LYS A 285 4.77 17.90 8.16
N LEU A 286 4.08 17.15 7.30
CA LEU A 286 2.62 16.96 7.39
C LEU A 286 2.21 16.43 8.76
N TYR A 287 2.96 15.46 9.31
CA TYR A 287 2.74 14.94 10.66
C TYR A 287 2.83 16.03 11.73
N ALA A 288 3.88 16.86 11.67
CA ALA A 288 4.06 17.96 12.61
C ALA A 288 2.94 19.02 12.50
N ASP A 289 2.57 19.38 11.27
CA ASP A 289 1.54 20.39 10.99
C ASP A 289 0.15 19.90 11.45
N LEU A 290 -0.21 18.64 11.21
CA LEU A 290 -1.47 18.06 11.69
C LEU A 290 -1.53 18.00 13.23
N ARG A 291 -0.42 17.73 13.91
CA ARG A 291 -0.33 17.75 15.37
C ARG A 291 -0.50 19.15 15.98
N SER A 292 -0.30 20.21 15.20
CA SER A 292 -0.55 21.59 15.65
C SER A 292 -2.04 21.95 15.70
N ILE A 293 -2.92 21.11 15.15
CA ILE A 293 -4.38 21.31 15.23
C ILE A 293 -4.84 20.86 16.62
N ASP A 294 -5.52 21.74 17.34
CA ASP A 294 -5.95 21.47 18.71
C ASP A 294 -6.89 20.26 18.78
N GLY A 295 -6.61 19.37 19.73
CA GLY A 295 -7.38 18.14 19.94
C GLY A 295 -7.21 17.04 18.88
N MET A 296 -6.44 17.25 17.80
CA MET A 296 -6.16 16.22 16.82
C MET A 296 -5.06 15.26 17.30
N ARG A 297 -5.38 13.97 17.40
CA ARG A 297 -4.40 12.95 17.74
C ARG A 297 -3.84 12.32 16.48
N VAL A 298 -2.54 12.40 16.28
CA VAL A 298 -1.86 11.93 15.06
C VAL A 298 -0.87 10.84 15.43
N LEU A 299 -0.98 9.66 14.80
CA LEU A 299 -0.03 8.57 14.98
C LEU A 299 1.26 8.88 14.21
N LYS A 300 2.42 8.56 14.82
CA LYS A 300 3.72 8.69 14.13
C LYS A 300 3.73 7.78 12.90
N PRO A 301 3.90 8.32 11.69
CA PRO A 301 3.83 7.53 10.47
C PRO A 301 5.18 6.91 10.09
N ASP A 302 5.15 5.68 9.56
CA ASP A 302 6.30 4.99 8.96
C ASP A 302 6.12 4.78 7.45
N ALA A 303 4.91 5.04 6.88
CA ALA A 303 4.62 4.99 5.45
C ALA A 303 4.53 6.41 4.84
N ASN A 304 4.06 6.52 3.59
CA ASN A 304 3.81 7.80 2.92
C ASN A 304 2.42 8.38 3.19
N PHE A 305 1.87 8.13 4.37
CA PHE A 305 0.58 8.65 4.79
C PHE A 305 0.50 8.75 6.31
N VAL A 306 -0.42 9.58 6.78
CA VAL A 306 -0.68 9.83 8.20
C VAL A 306 -2.05 9.27 8.56
N PHE A 307 -2.17 8.72 9.77
CA PHE A 307 -3.43 8.31 10.37
C PHE A 307 -3.70 9.15 11.60
N CYS A 308 -4.86 9.81 11.64
CA CYS A 308 -5.20 10.72 12.72
C CYS A 308 -6.65 10.53 13.18
N GLU A 309 -6.86 10.78 14.47
CA GLU A 309 -8.17 10.86 15.11
C GLU A 309 -8.59 12.32 15.21
N LEU A 310 -9.82 12.58 14.82
CA LEU A 310 -10.40 13.91 14.81
C LEU A 310 -10.65 14.44 16.22
N PRO A 311 -10.53 15.77 16.45
CA PRO A 311 -10.93 16.41 17.69
C PRO A 311 -12.37 16.04 18.07
N PRO A 312 -12.69 15.81 19.36
CA PRO A 312 -14.02 15.35 19.77
C PRO A 312 -15.18 16.25 19.33
N HIS A 313 -14.91 17.57 19.21
CA HIS A 313 -15.91 18.58 18.82
C HIS A 313 -16.09 18.73 17.30
N TRP A 314 -15.22 18.10 16.49
CA TRP A 314 -15.34 18.15 15.03
C TRP A 314 -16.44 17.21 14.49
N PRO A 315 -17.00 17.52 13.31
CA PRO A 315 -17.87 16.60 12.58
C PRO A 315 -17.17 15.25 12.31
N ASP A 316 -17.95 14.24 11.95
CA ASP A 316 -17.42 12.96 11.49
C ASP A 316 -16.60 13.12 10.19
N GLY A 317 -15.64 12.22 10.00
CA GLY A 317 -14.69 12.28 8.88
C GLY A 317 -15.33 12.19 7.50
N ASP A 318 -16.50 11.58 7.34
CA ASP A 318 -17.27 11.58 6.09
C ASP A 318 -17.83 12.98 5.78
N VAL A 319 -18.29 13.71 6.79
CA VAL A 319 -18.75 15.10 6.64
C VAL A 319 -17.57 16.00 6.24
N ILE A 320 -16.44 15.89 6.98
CA ILE A 320 -15.21 16.65 6.67
C ILE A 320 -14.73 16.35 5.24
N ALA A 321 -14.70 15.08 4.83
CA ALA A 321 -14.28 14.71 3.49
C ALA A 321 -15.18 15.28 2.40
N GLN A 322 -16.51 15.33 2.64
CA GLN A 322 -17.46 15.95 1.71
C GLN A 322 -17.25 17.47 1.62
N THR A 323 -17.09 18.15 2.75
CA THR A 323 -16.85 19.59 2.81
C THR A 323 -15.56 19.97 2.06
N LEU A 324 -14.44 19.29 2.36
CA LEU A 324 -13.17 19.53 1.69
C LEU A 324 -13.24 19.30 0.18
N LEU A 325 -13.93 18.24 -0.25
CA LEU A 325 -14.07 17.94 -1.67
C LEU A 325 -14.92 19.00 -2.39
N LYS A 326 -16.03 19.41 -1.79
CA LYS A 326 -16.97 20.38 -2.35
C LYS A 326 -16.36 21.78 -2.43
N ASP A 327 -15.77 22.24 -1.32
CA ASP A 327 -15.43 23.64 -1.15
C ASP A 327 -13.96 23.94 -1.54
N ARG A 328 -13.08 22.95 -1.43
CA ARG A 328 -11.62 23.08 -1.67
C ARG A 328 -11.07 22.15 -2.75
N ARG A 329 -11.91 21.26 -3.35
CA ARG A 329 -11.50 20.22 -4.31
C ARG A 329 -10.40 19.30 -3.77
N ILE A 330 -10.44 19.05 -2.46
CA ILE A 330 -9.50 18.17 -1.76
C ILE A 330 -10.23 16.88 -1.38
N LEU A 331 -9.73 15.74 -1.87
CA LEU A 331 -10.27 14.42 -1.55
C LEU A 331 -9.39 13.74 -0.51
N ILE A 332 -9.98 13.42 0.66
CA ILE A 332 -9.33 12.68 1.75
C ILE A 332 -10.07 11.38 2.04
N ARG A 333 -9.46 10.48 2.82
CA ARG A 333 -10.08 9.20 3.19
C ARG A 333 -10.49 9.18 4.66
N HIS A 334 -11.79 9.05 4.93
CA HIS A 334 -12.31 8.64 6.24
C HIS A 334 -12.28 7.11 6.39
N ASN A 335 -12.31 6.60 7.62
CA ASN A 335 -12.20 5.17 7.89
C ASN A 335 -13.50 4.52 8.38
N GLY A 336 -14.67 5.13 8.12
CA GLY A 336 -15.99 4.61 8.49
C GLY A 336 -16.35 3.25 7.88
N GLY A 337 -15.68 2.86 6.78
CA GLY A 337 -15.86 1.53 6.14
C GLY A 337 -14.81 0.48 6.55
N LYS A 338 -14.02 0.73 7.60
CA LYS A 338 -13.03 -0.20 8.16
C LYS A 338 -13.61 -0.99 9.34
N THR A 339 -13.06 -2.18 9.58
CA THR A 339 -13.25 -2.91 10.84
C THR A 339 -12.48 -2.19 11.95
N LEU A 340 -13.03 -1.08 12.39
CA LEU A 340 -12.46 -0.16 13.35
C LEU A 340 -13.58 0.47 14.19
N GLN A 341 -13.49 0.37 15.51
CA GLN A 341 -14.42 1.05 16.40
C GLN A 341 -14.34 2.57 16.17
N ASN A 342 -15.50 3.22 16.00
CA ASN A 342 -15.57 4.64 15.71
C ASN A 342 -14.79 5.09 14.46
N GLY A 343 -14.69 4.24 13.44
CA GLY A 343 -13.86 4.49 12.25
C GLY A 343 -14.13 5.84 11.55
N LYS A 344 -15.34 6.41 11.70
CA LYS A 344 -15.67 7.76 11.21
C LYS A 344 -14.88 8.89 11.90
N ARG A 345 -14.35 8.62 13.11
CA ARG A 345 -13.51 9.58 13.84
C ARG A 345 -12.07 9.60 13.35
N PHE A 346 -11.71 8.77 12.37
CA PHE A 346 -10.34 8.62 11.88
C PHE A 346 -10.23 8.99 10.41
N LEU A 347 -9.17 9.76 10.09
CA LEU A 347 -8.75 10.06 8.73
C LEU A 347 -7.45 9.35 8.39
N ARG A 348 -7.31 8.91 7.14
CA ARG A 348 -6.05 8.52 6.54
C ARG A 348 -5.72 9.49 5.41
N ILE A 349 -4.58 10.16 5.51
CA ILE A 349 -4.16 11.26 4.65
C ILE A 349 -2.85 10.88 3.98
N ALA A 350 -2.84 10.72 2.65
CA ALA A 350 -1.60 10.53 1.90
C ALA A 350 -0.70 11.76 2.02
N SER A 351 0.60 11.56 2.23
CA SER A 351 1.57 12.64 2.07
C SER A 351 1.80 12.90 0.59
N ARG A 352 1.63 14.13 0.19
CA ARG A 352 1.90 14.64 -1.16
C ARG A 352 3.09 15.59 -1.13
N THR A 353 3.18 16.50 -2.10
CA THR A 353 4.18 17.58 -2.07
C THR A 353 3.94 18.51 -0.89
N GLU A 354 4.99 19.21 -0.44
CA GLU A 354 4.90 20.17 0.66
C GLU A 354 3.78 21.21 0.45
N ASP A 355 3.66 21.74 -0.77
CA ASP A 355 2.61 22.73 -1.09
C ASP A 355 1.20 22.13 -1.01
N ASP A 356 0.99 20.91 -1.53
CA ASP A 356 -0.30 20.24 -1.42
C ASP A 356 -0.64 19.94 0.05
N ASN A 357 0.33 19.47 0.83
CA ASN A 357 0.16 19.17 2.25
C ASN A 357 -0.22 20.44 3.05
N ARG A 358 0.44 21.58 2.78
CA ARG A 358 0.13 22.86 3.40
C ARG A 358 -1.31 23.27 3.12
N LEU A 359 -1.74 23.22 1.86
CA LEU A 359 -3.13 23.55 1.47
C LEU A 359 -4.16 22.69 2.21
N LEU A 360 -3.88 21.40 2.38
CA LEU A 360 -4.78 20.53 3.16
C LEU A 360 -4.85 20.94 4.63
N VAL A 361 -3.70 21.22 5.26
CA VAL A 361 -3.65 21.60 6.69
C VAL A 361 -4.38 22.92 6.92
N GLU A 362 -4.19 23.91 6.03
CA GLU A 362 -4.92 25.19 6.08
C GLU A 362 -6.43 24.94 5.96
N ALA A 363 -6.87 24.12 4.99
CA ALA A 363 -8.28 23.81 4.82
C ALA A 363 -8.90 23.04 6.01
N LEU A 364 -8.11 22.22 6.72
CA LEU A 364 -8.56 21.55 7.94
C LEU A 364 -8.67 22.53 9.12
N LYS A 365 -7.78 23.50 9.23
CA LYS A 365 -7.86 24.56 10.26
C LYS A 365 -9.10 25.46 10.07
N ASP A 366 -9.43 25.78 8.83
CA ASP A 366 -10.67 26.55 8.51
C ASP A 366 -11.97 25.81 8.93
N ILE A 367 -11.93 24.48 9.13
CA ILE A 367 -13.09 23.70 9.63
C ILE A 367 -13.22 23.84 11.16
N SER A 368 -12.11 24.14 11.86
CA SER A 368 -12.09 24.26 13.32
C SER A 368 -12.65 25.59 13.83
N ASP A 369 -12.67 26.61 12.98
CA ASP A 369 -13.18 27.95 13.26
C ASP A 369 -14.69 28.05 12.90
#